data_134f8fd4e7dc4fcfbb970f92b1e6a521
#
_entry.id   134f8fd4e7dc4fcfbb970f92b1e6a521
#
_cell.length_a   1.000
_cell.length_b   1.000
_cell.length_c   1.000
_cell.angle_alpha   90.00
_cell.angle_beta   90.00
_cell.angle_gamma   90.00
#
_symmetry.space_group_name_H-M   'P 1'
#
loop_
_entity.id
_entity.type
_entity.pdbx_description
1 polymer ?
#
loop_
_entity_poly.entity_id
_entity_poly.type
_entity_poly.pdbx_seq_one_letter_code
_entity_poly.pdbx_strand_id
1 'polypeptide(L)'
;MMTADLRFGWELSGSGWATVRIADSVAEHKEDVSYCTDALADLLHAVAGLYGGSAMQRVSFDLEPAEVRWRLRRRGEGVDLAIHRFPDMASSWDAPDSDGTLVWSSTQPRSTLGHAVMEAAESVLRLHGEDGYRKKWVLYPFPVSALQDLRRLHRSEDRCRYESCLNGTVTC
;
A
#
# COMPACT_ATOMS: atom_id res chain seq x y z
N MET A 1 -14.68 -14.96 5.26
CA MET A 1 -14.08 -14.78 6.58
C MET A 1 -12.86 -13.89 6.46
N MET A 2 -12.85 -12.77 7.16
CA MET A 2 -11.69 -11.87 7.17
C MET A 2 -10.61 -12.49 8.04
N THR A 3 -9.42 -12.68 7.47
CA THR A 3 -8.26 -13.14 8.23
C THR A 3 -7.41 -11.93 8.60
N ALA A 4 -7.12 -11.73 9.87
CA ALA A 4 -6.26 -10.64 10.33
C ALA A 4 -4.75 -10.94 10.16
N ASP A 5 -4.40 -11.72 9.13
CA ASP A 5 -3.04 -12.19 8.87
C ASP A 5 -2.49 -11.57 7.59
N LEU A 6 -2.36 -10.24 7.60
CA LEU A 6 -1.78 -9.49 6.50
C LEU A 6 -0.34 -9.10 6.83
N ARG A 7 0.58 -9.45 5.94
CA ARG A 7 1.97 -8.99 5.97
C ARG A 7 2.19 -8.08 4.78
N PHE A 8 2.74 -6.93 5.02
CA PHE A 8 3.06 -5.94 4.00
C PHE A 8 4.47 -5.39 4.21
N GLY A 9 5.26 -5.29 3.16
CA GLY A 9 6.61 -4.75 3.20
C GLY A 9 6.87 -3.81 2.04
N TRP A 10 7.66 -2.78 2.30
CA TRP A 10 8.16 -1.83 1.32
C TRP A 10 9.64 -1.61 1.56
N GLU A 11 10.49 -2.03 0.64
CA GLU A 11 11.95 -1.92 0.77
C GLU A 11 12.52 -1.19 -0.44
N LEU A 12 13.27 -0.12 -0.18
CA LEU A 12 14.00 0.56 -1.24
C LEU A 12 15.15 -0.33 -1.70
N SER A 13 15.23 -0.58 -3.01
CA SER A 13 16.24 -1.43 -3.62
C SER A 13 17.01 -0.66 -4.70
N GLY A 14 18.32 -0.55 -4.54
CA GLY A 14 19.15 0.19 -5.49
C GLY A 14 18.77 1.67 -5.59
N SER A 15 18.76 2.21 -6.80
CA SER A 15 18.38 3.57 -7.12
C SER A 15 17.15 3.57 -8.02
N GLY A 16 16.06 4.17 -7.56
CA GLY A 16 14.83 4.30 -8.32
C GLY A 16 13.92 3.07 -8.31
N TRP A 17 14.09 2.14 -7.35
CA TRP A 17 13.26 0.94 -7.24
C TRP A 17 12.88 0.65 -5.79
N ALA A 18 11.74 0.01 -5.62
CA ALA A 18 11.32 -0.56 -4.35
C ALA A 18 10.72 -1.94 -4.55
N THR A 19 11.04 -2.86 -3.66
CA THR A 19 10.40 -4.16 -3.58
C THR A 19 9.17 -4.06 -2.68
N VAL A 20 8.00 -4.34 -3.25
CA VAL A 20 6.72 -4.33 -2.55
C VAL A 20 6.25 -5.77 -2.39
N ARG A 21 5.93 -6.16 -1.15
CA ARG A 21 5.48 -7.50 -0.82
C ARG A 21 4.18 -7.42 -0.03
N ILE A 22 3.20 -8.22 -0.42
CA ILE A 22 1.95 -8.39 0.32
C ILE A 22 1.62 -9.88 0.40
N ALA A 23 1.21 -10.33 1.57
CA ALA A 23 0.88 -11.73 1.80
C ALA A 23 -0.22 -11.88 2.85
N ASP A 24 -1.03 -12.90 2.70
CA ASP A 24 -1.92 -13.40 3.74
C ASP A 24 -1.60 -14.86 4.07
N SER A 25 -2.50 -15.56 4.76
CA SER A 25 -2.31 -16.98 5.09
C SER A 25 -2.35 -17.93 3.89
N VAL A 26 -2.83 -17.45 2.73
CA VAL A 26 -3.08 -18.27 1.53
C VAL A 26 -2.03 -18.05 0.45
N ALA A 27 -1.65 -16.79 0.19
CA ALA A 27 -0.80 -16.44 -0.95
C ALA A 27 0.06 -15.22 -0.67
N GLU A 28 1.13 -15.09 -1.43
CA GLU A 28 2.04 -13.94 -1.44
C GLU A 28 2.14 -13.36 -2.84
N HIS A 29 2.26 -12.03 -2.93
CA HIS A 29 2.60 -11.32 -4.14
C HIS A 29 3.77 -10.37 -3.87
N LYS A 30 4.73 -10.34 -4.80
CA LYS A 30 5.94 -9.51 -4.73
C LYS A 30 6.19 -8.87 -6.08
N GLU A 31 6.48 -7.56 -6.07
CA GLU A 31 6.84 -6.80 -7.27
C GLU A 31 7.94 -5.77 -6.97
N ASP A 32 8.74 -5.49 -7.98
CA ASP A 32 9.66 -4.36 -7.96
C ASP A 32 9.01 -3.19 -8.69
N VAL A 33 8.78 -2.10 -7.99
CA VAL A 33 8.10 -0.90 -8.51
C VAL A 33 9.09 0.22 -8.74
N SER A 34 8.85 0.98 -9.81
CA SER A 34 9.73 2.03 -10.29
C SER A 34 9.39 3.40 -9.69
N TYR A 35 10.38 4.27 -9.63
CA TYR A 35 10.29 5.66 -9.19
C TYR A 35 9.53 6.59 -10.16
N CYS A 36 9.08 6.09 -11.29
CA CYS A 36 8.35 6.87 -12.29
C CYS A 36 7.02 7.42 -11.75
N THR A 37 6.50 6.84 -10.68
CA THR A 37 5.36 7.39 -9.93
C THR A 37 5.75 7.70 -8.49
N ASP A 38 4.95 8.51 -7.81
CA ASP A 38 5.06 8.74 -6.37
C ASP A 38 4.40 7.58 -5.59
N ALA A 39 4.92 6.37 -5.84
CA ALA A 39 4.26 5.11 -5.51
C ALA A 39 3.87 4.97 -4.03
N LEU A 40 4.78 5.33 -3.11
CA LEU A 40 4.48 5.22 -1.67
C LEU A 40 3.43 6.24 -1.24
N ALA A 41 3.49 7.48 -1.75
CA ALA A 41 2.49 8.50 -1.48
C ALA A 41 1.12 8.08 -2.04
N ASP A 42 1.07 7.56 -3.26
CA ASP A 42 -0.15 7.10 -3.90
C ASP A 42 -0.82 5.98 -3.09
N LEU A 43 -0.03 5.04 -2.58
CA LEU A 43 -0.54 3.97 -1.71
C LEU A 43 -1.07 4.51 -0.38
N LEU A 44 -0.33 5.40 0.29
CA LEU A 44 -0.75 6.02 1.54
C LEU A 44 -2.05 6.81 1.38
N HIS A 45 -2.17 7.59 0.29
CA HIS A 45 -3.39 8.33 -0.01
C HIS A 45 -4.58 7.41 -0.30
N ALA A 46 -4.37 6.32 -1.04
CA ALA A 46 -5.43 5.36 -1.34
C ALA A 46 -5.93 4.67 -0.06
N VAL A 47 -5.03 4.24 0.81
CA VAL A 47 -5.43 3.62 2.10
C VAL A 47 -6.13 4.63 2.99
N ALA A 48 -5.64 5.87 3.08
CA ALA A 48 -6.32 6.94 3.81
C ALA A 48 -7.72 7.23 3.25
N GLY A 49 -7.88 7.16 1.92
CA GLY A 49 -9.17 7.35 1.24
C GLY A 49 -10.24 6.34 1.63
N LEU A 50 -9.86 5.16 2.13
CA LEU A 50 -10.80 4.16 2.66
C LEU A 50 -11.50 4.60 3.96
N TYR A 51 -10.97 5.61 4.63
CA TYR A 51 -11.57 6.22 5.82
C TYR A 51 -12.55 7.35 5.49
N GLY A 52 -12.56 7.79 4.23
CA GLY A 52 -13.48 8.82 3.75
C GLY A 52 -14.76 8.25 3.14
N GLY A 53 -15.47 9.08 2.38
CA GLY A 53 -16.73 8.72 1.73
C GLY A 53 -16.60 7.84 0.49
N SER A 54 -15.40 7.68 -0.07
CA SER A 54 -15.17 6.86 -1.26
C SER A 54 -15.06 5.38 -0.90
N ALA A 55 -15.88 4.55 -1.57
CA ALA A 55 -15.87 3.09 -1.37
C ALA A 55 -14.78 2.37 -2.17
N MET A 56 -14.16 3.07 -3.13
CA MET A 56 -13.19 2.47 -4.06
C MET A 56 -11.96 3.34 -4.18
N GLN A 57 -10.80 2.73 -4.07
CA GLN A 57 -9.50 3.35 -4.32
C GLN A 57 -8.72 2.51 -5.33
N ARG A 58 -7.91 3.18 -6.13
CA ARG A 58 -7.03 2.57 -7.12
C ARG A 58 -5.63 3.14 -6.98
N VAL A 59 -4.63 2.26 -7.04
CA VAL A 59 -3.22 2.66 -7.12
C VAL A 59 -2.59 1.91 -8.29
N SER A 60 -1.87 2.63 -9.14
CA SER A 60 -1.12 2.02 -10.25
C SER A 60 0.37 2.22 -10.01
N PHE A 61 1.11 1.12 -10.03
CA PHE A 61 2.56 1.13 -9.93
C PHE A 61 3.18 0.81 -11.28
N ASP A 62 4.18 1.59 -11.65
CA ASP A 62 4.95 1.39 -12.87
C ASP A 62 6.09 0.40 -12.62
N LEU A 63 6.16 -0.64 -13.44
CA LEU A 63 7.20 -1.66 -13.40
C LEU A 63 8.14 -1.60 -14.62
N GLU A 64 7.93 -0.62 -15.49
CA GLU A 64 8.73 -0.36 -16.68
C GLU A 64 8.99 -1.62 -17.56
N PRO A 65 8.08 -2.00 -18.49
CA PRO A 65 6.88 -1.24 -18.91
C PRO A 65 5.56 -1.67 -18.28
N ALA A 66 5.52 -2.75 -17.50
CA ALA A 66 4.31 -3.31 -16.96
C ALA A 66 3.64 -2.37 -15.93
N GLU A 67 2.35 -2.54 -15.74
CA GLU A 67 1.58 -1.93 -14.64
C GLU A 67 1.14 -3.03 -13.67
N VAL A 68 1.24 -2.73 -12.39
CA VAL A 68 0.52 -3.45 -11.35
C VAL A 68 -0.49 -2.50 -10.73
N ARG A 69 -1.74 -2.87 -10.82
CA ARG A 69 -2.87 -2.07 -10.35
C ARG A 69 -3.50 -2.69 -9.14
N TRP A 70 -3.50 -1.95 -8.05
CA TRP A 70 -4.19 -2.31 -6.81
C TRP A 70 -5.56 -1.66 -6.79
N ARG A 71 -6.57 -2.45 -6.57
CA ARG A 71 -7.93 -1.99 -6.31
C ARG A 71 -8.29 -2.31 -4.86
N LEU A 72 -8.73 -1.29 -4.14
CA LEU A 72 -9.12 -1.37 -2.75
C LEU A 72 -10.61 -1.01 -2.67
N ARG A 73 -11.45 -1.96 -2.32
CA ARG A 73 -12.89 -1.75 -2.21
C ARG A 73 -13.33 -1.92 -0.77
N ARG A 74 -13.84 -0.83 -0.19
CA ARG A 74 -14.38 -0.87 1.17
C ARG A 74 -15.74 -1.57 1.20
N ARG A 75 -15.90 -2.47 2.17
CA ARG A 75 -17.17 -3.13 2.51
C ARG A 75 -17.34 -3.11 4.02
N GLY A 76 -18.06 -2.11 4.55
CA GLY A 76 -18.16 -1.91 6.00
C GLY A 76 -16.79 -1.66 6.62
N GLU A 77 -16.37 -2.51 7.54
CA GLU A 77 -15.05 -2.46 8.17
C GLU A 77 -13.99 -3.27 7.43
N GLY A 78 -14.39 -4.02 6.41
CA GLY A 78 -13.50 -4.81 5.57
C GLY A 78 -13.09 -4.08 4.29
N VAL A 79 -12.02 -4.56 3.69
CA VAL A 79 -11.50 -4.09 2.39
C VAL A 79 -11.23 -5.31 1.51
N ASP A 80 -11.85 -5.35 0.34
CA ASP A 80 -11.49 -6.28 -0.71
C ASP A 80 -10.29 -5.71 -1.48
N LEU A 81 -9.19 -6.44 -1.49
CA LEU A 81 -7.98 -6.11 -2.23
C LEU A 81 -7.91 -6.99 -3.48
N ALA A 82 -7.60 -6.38 -4.62
CA ALA A 82 -7.33 -7.10 -5.84
C ALA A 82 -6.15 -6.45 -6.58
N ILE A 83 -5.19 -7.26 -6.99
CA ILE A 83 -4.01 -6.81 -7.72
C ILE A 83 -4.05 -7.40 -9.13
N HIS A 84 -4.09 -6.52 -10.14
CA HIS A 84 -4.09 -6.88 -11.55
C HIS A 84 -2.78 -6.44 -12.20
N ARG A 85 -2.25 -7.27 -13.05
CA ARG A 85 -1.05 -6.99 -13.84
C ARG A 85 -1.41 -6.77 -15.30
N PHE A 86 -0.82 -5.73 -15.89
CA PHE A 86 -0.93 -5.39 -17.30
C PHE A 86 0.47 -5.38 -17.93
N PRO A 87 0.61 -5.78 -19.19
CA PRO A 87 1.93 -5.86 -19.82
C PRO A 87 2.59 -4.50 -20.08
N ASP A 88 1.80 -3.43 -20.23
CA ASP A 88 2.30 -2.10 -20.59
C ASP A 88 1.43 -1.00 -19.99
N MET A 89 2.00 -0.21 -19.07
CA MET A 89 1.29 0.86 -18.36
C MET A 89 0.84 1.98 -19.29
N ALA A 90 1.60 2.28 -20.35
CA ALA A 90 1.23 3.34 -21.29
C ALA A 90 -0.06 3.03 -22.03
N SER A 91 -0.34 1.77 -22.33
CA SER A 91 -1.56 1.34 -23.00
C SER A 91 -2.68 0.92 -22.04
N SER A 92 -2.36 0.55 -20.80
CA SER A 92 -3.35 0.07 -19.84
C SER A 92 -3.95 1.15 -18.95
N TRP A 93 -3.43 2.37 -18.98
CA TRP A 93 -3.83 3.44 -18.06
C TRP A 93 -5.35 3.63 -17.96
N ASP A 94 -6.05 3.64 -19.10
CA ASP A 94 -7.50 3.79 -19.18
C ASP A 94 -8.26 2.45 -19.33
N ALA A 95 -7.53 1.33 -19.33
CA ALA A 95 -8.14 0.02 -19.48
C ALA A 95 -8.91 -0.38 -18.20
N PRO A 96 -10.04 -1.11 -18.34
CA PRO A 96 -10.73 -1.65 -17.17
C PRO A 96 -9.88 -2.73 -16.48
N ASP A 97 -10.10 -2.93 -15.19
CA ASP A 97 -9.37 -3.94 -14.40
C ASP A 97 -9.48 -5.34 -15.01
N SER A 98 -10.61 -5.64 -15.64
CA SER A 98 -10.88 -6.94 -16.29
C SER A 98 -9.94 -7.26 -17.46
N ASP A 99 -9.28 -6.26 -18.04
CA ASP A 99 -8.29 -6.47 -19.12
C ASP A 99 -6.92 -6.91 -18.57
N GLY A 100 -6.70 -6.75 -17.27
CA GLY A 100 -5.49 -7.22 -16.60
C GLY A 100 -5.63 -8.65 -16.09
N THR A 101 -4.50 -9.25 -15.73
CA THR A 101 -4.46 -10.56 -15.08
C THR A 101 -4.51 -10.38 -13.57
N LEU A 102 -5.48 -11.00 -12.90
CA LEU A 102 -5.52 -11.03 -11.44
C LEU A 102 -4.35 -11.87 -10.93
N VAL A 103 -3.46 -11.26 -10.15
CA VAL A 103 -2.26 -11.92 -9.62
C VAL A 103 -2.33 -12.17 -8.11
N TRP A 104 -3.15 -11.41 -7.38
CA TRP A 104 -3.37 -11.61 -5.96
C TRP A 104 -4.67 -10.96 -5.51
N SER A 105 -5.35 -11.55 -4.54
CA SER A 105 -6.54 -10.95 -3.92
C SER A 105 -6.70 -11.43 -2.48
N SER A 106 -7.28 -10.58 -1.64
CA SER A 106 -7.56 -10.88 -0.24
C SER A 106 -8.67 -9.98 0.28
N THR A 107 -9.36 -10.41 1.33
CA THR A 107 -10.26 -9.55 2.10
C THR A 107 -9.71 -9.39 3.51
N GLN A 108 -9.45 -8.15 3.90
CA GLN A 108 -8.82 -7.82 5.18
C GLN A 108 -9.64 -6.79 5.95
N PRO A 109 -9.56 -6.74 7.29
CA PRO A 109 -10.05 -5.59 8.04
C PRO A 109 -9.32 -4.31 7.59
N ARG A 110 -10.06 -3.21 7.46
CA ARG A 110 -9.46 -1.90 7.13
C ARG A 110 -8.36 -1.52 8.11
N SER A 111 -8.60 -1.76 9.42
CA SER A 111 -7.61 -1.50 10.47
C SER A 111 -6.31 -2.27 10.28
N THR A 112 -6.40 -3.53 9.89
CA THR A 112 -5.23 -4.37 9.61
C THR A 112 -4.43 -3.85 8.42
N LEU A 113 -5.11 -3.48 7.33
CA LEU A 113 -4.47 -2.89 6.15
C LEU A 113 -3.83 -1.54 6.48
N GLY A 114 -4.56 -0.66 7.13
CA GLY A 114 -4.07 0.66 7.54
C GLY A 114 -2.83 0.57 8.41
N HIS A 115 -2.85 -0.31 9.41
CA HIS A 115 -1.72 -0.56 10.29
C HIS A 115 -0.50 -1.08 9.52
N ALA A 116 -0.68 -2.10 8.68
CA ALA A 116 0.42 -2.72 7.93
C ALA A 116 1.11 -1.75 6.97
N VAL A 117 0.34 -0.95 6.24
CA VAL A 117 0.88 0.05 5.29
C VAL A 117 1.56 1.20 6.04
N MET A 118 0.95 1.69 7.12
CA MET A 118 1.54 2.73 7.95
C MET A 118 2.89 2.28 8.54
N GLU A 119 2.95 1.09 9.11
CA GLU A 119 4.18 0.53 9.70
C GLU A 119 5.28 0.34 8.65
N ALA A 120 4.94 -0.12 7.46
CA ALA A 120 5.90 -0.25 6.36
C ALA A 120 6.49 1.10 5.95
N ALA A 121 5.67 2.13 5.83
CA ALA A 121 6.14 3.49 5.53
C ALA A 121 7.03 4.06 6.65
N GLU A 122 6.65 3.85 7.91
CA GLU A 122 7.47 4.25 9.06
C GLU A 122 8.82 3.53 9.10
N SER A 123 8.84 2.25 8.72
CA SER A 123 10.07 1.48 8.60
C SER A 123 11.02 2.05 7.55
N VAL A 124 10.50 2.44 6.40
CA VAL A 124 11.29 3.13 5.36
C VAL A 124 11.89 4.43 5.90
N LEU A 125 11.08 5.23 6.60
CA LEU A 125 11.53 6.48 7.19
C LEU A 125 12.61 6.27 8.24
N ARG A 126 12.46 5.27 9.11
CA ARG A 126 13.49 4.94 10.13
C ARG A 126 14.80 4.47 9.52
N LEU A 127 14.75 3.66 8.47
CA LEU A 127 15.92 3.08 7.83
C LEU A 127 16.71 4.08 6.99
N HIS A 128 16.03 4.98 6.30
CA HIS A 128 16.64 5.85 5.29
C HIS A 128 16.62 7.33 5.65
N GLY A 129 15.67 7.77 6.50
CA GLY A 129 15.36 9.18 6.68
C GLY A 129 14.77 9.81 5.42
N GLU A 130 14.38 11.08 5.50
CA GLU A 130 13.84 11.81 4.35
C GLU A 130 14.89 12.01 3.26
N ASP A 131 16.12 12.37 3.64
CA ASP A 131 17.23 12.59 2.70
C ASP A 131 17.66 11.30 2.01
N GLY A 132 17.76 10.20 2.74
CA GLY A 132 18.08 8.87 2.20
C GLY A 132 17.02 8.38 1.24
N TYR A 133 15.75 8.56 1.58
CA TYR A 133 14.63 8.25 0.69
C TYR A 133 14.72 9.06 -0.61
N ARG A 134 14.90 10.39 -0.50
CA ARG A 134 15.00 11.28 -1.66
C ARG A 134 16.16 10.90 -2.59
N LYS A 135 17.30 10.51 -2.05
CA LYS A 135 18.44 10.05 -2.86
C LYS A 135 18.12 8.75 -3.61
N LYS A 136 17.40 7.83 -2.97
CA LYS A 136 17.07 6.51 -3.56
C LYS A 136 15.86 6.56 -4.47
N TRP A 137 14.82 7.34 -4.12
CA TRP A 137 13.59 7.43 -4.92
C TRP A 137 13.68 8.47 -6.04
N VAL A 138 14.66 9.35 -6.00
CA VAL A 138 15.09 10.30 -7.04
C VAL A 138 14.09 11.45 -7.29
N LEU A 139 12.89 11.19 -7.78
CA LEU A 139 11.95 12.24 -8.21
C LEU A 139 11.08 12.82 -7.09
N TYR A 140 10.76 12.02 -6.09
CA TYR A 140 9.77 12.40 -5.07
C TYR A 140 10.38 12.35 -3.66
N PRO A 141 9.99 13.30 -2.78
CA PRO A 141 10.38 13.24 -1.38
C PRO A 141 9.62 12.14 -0.63
N PHE A 142 10.07 11.78 0.56
CA PHE A 142 9.30 10.91 1.44
C PHE A 142 7.95 11.57 1.78
N PRO A 143 6.82 10.85 1.67
CA PRO A 143 5.48 11.42 1.81
C PRO A 143 5.06 11.59 3.27
N VAL A 144 5.70 12.51 3.99
CA VAL A 144 5.46 12.77 5.43
C VAL A 144 4.00 13.10 5.71
N SER A 145 3.41 14.02 4.92
CA SER A 145 2.02 14.44 5.14
C SER A 145 1.03 13.30 4.94
N ALA A 146 1.23 12.49 3.89
CA ALA A 146 0.37 11.33 3.62
C ALA A 146 0.45 10.29 4.76
N LEU A 147 1.65 10.05 5.29
CA LEU A 147 1.83 9.15 6.44
C LEU A 147 1.15 9.70 7.71
N GLN A 148 1.29 10.99 7.97
CA GLN A 148 0.65 11.64 9.12
C GLN A 148 -0.88 11.58 9.04
N ASP A 149 -1.44 11.81 7.85
CA ASP A 149 -2.88 11.73 7.61
C ASP A 149 -3.40 10.31 7.85
N LEU A 150 -2.75 9.30 7.30
CA LEU A 150 -3.13 7.91 7.54
C LEU A 150 -3.03 7.55 9.02
N ARG A 151 -1.96 7.96 9.69
CA ARG A 151 -1.77 7.74 11.13
C ARG A 151 -2.90 8.35 11.95
N ARG A 152 -3.29 9.58 11.63
CA ARG A 152 -4.39 10.29 12.31
C ARG A 152 -5.71 9.56 12.10
N LEU A 153 -6.04 9.19 10.86
CA LEU A 153 -7.28 8.49 10.51
C LEU A 153 -7.35 7.11 11.17
N HIS A 154 -6.27 6.35 11.10
CA HIS A 154 -6.18 5.03 11.71
C HIS A 154 -6.42 5.09 13.24
N ARG A 155 -5.82 6.05 13.91
CA ARG A 155 -6.02 6.23 15.36
C ARG A 155 -7.46 6.61 15.73
N SER A 156 -8.05 7.55 14.98
CA SER A 156 -9.37 8.07 15.30
C SER A 156 -10.50 7.12 14.94
N GLU A 157 -10.42 6.49 13.79
CA GLU A 157 -11.50 5.67 13.22
C GLU A 157 -11.41 4.21 13.66
N ASP A 158 -10.21 3.65 13.71
CA ASP A 158 -10.01 2.25 14.08
C ASP A 158 -9.75 2.07 15.58
N ARG A 159 -9.67 3.16 16.33
CA ARG A 159 -9.37 3.18 17.77
C ARG A 159 -8.09 2.44 18.13
N CYS A 160 -7.16 2.34 17.17
CA CYS A 160 -5.88 1.70 17.39
C CYS A 160 -5.00 2.59 18.28
N ARG A 161 -4.66 2.10 19.46
CA ARG A 161 -3.69 2.77 20.33
C ARG A 161 -2.30 2.33 19.92
N TYR A 162 -1.52 3.24 19.40
CA TYR A 162 -0.19 3.01 18.85
C TYR A 162 0.75 2.18 19.77
N GLU A 163 0.69 2.39 21.06
CA GLU A 163 1.50 1.65 22.04
C GLU A 163 1.13 0.17 22.13
N SER A 164 -0.11 -0.17 21.89
CA SER A 164 -0.59 -1.57 21.92
C SER A 164 -0.23 -2.32 20.65
N CYS A 165 -0.11 -1.63 19.52
CA CYS A 165 0.23 -2.22 18.24
C CYS A 165 1.71 -2.61 18.15
N LEU A 166 2.60 -1.92 18.87
CA LEU A 166 4.03 -2.23 18.90
C LEU A 166 4.37 -3.52 19.64
N ASN A 167 3.50 -3.97 20.53
CA ASN A 167 3.74 -5.15 21.37
C ASN A 167 3.13 -6.46 20.83
N GLY A 168 2.60 -6.45 19.61
CA GLY A 168 2.11 -7.66 18.94
C GLY A 168 0.90 -8.35 19.60
N THR A 169 0.24 -7.71 20.57
CA THR A 169 -0.77 -8.36 21.42
C THR A 169 -2.18 -7.80 21.23
N VAL A 170 -2.40 -6.91 20.27
CA VAL A 170 -3.75 -6.35 20.07
C VAL A 170 -4.14 -6.44 18.61
N THR A 171 -5.22 -7.14 18.36
CA THR A 171 -6.03 -7.02 17.16
C THR A 171 -6.53 -5.57 17.04
N CYS A 172 -5.92 -4.80 16.13
CA CYS A 172 -6.54 -3.58 15.64
C CYS A 172 -7.73 -3.92 14.77
#